data_cdb625be0d73da91782bcbe751f33135
#
_entry.id   cdb625be0d73da91782bcbe751f33135
#
_cell.length_a   1.000
_cell.length_b   1.000
_cell.length_c   1.000
_cell.angle_alpha   90.00
_cell.angle_beta   90.00
_cell.angle_gamma   90.00
#
_symmetry.space_group_name_H-M   'P 1'
#
loop_
_entity.id
_entity.type
_entity.pdbx_description
1 polymer ?
#
loop_
_entity_poly.entity_id
_entity_poly.type
_entity_poly.pdbx_seq_one_letter_code
_entity_poly.pdbx_strand_id
1 'polypeptide(L)'
;MIIDVNESNIQQELVTNSAEKNVFFYVYDATNDLLPQVTATLENLVTAEATQVLLAKGDVRNPIIQSICGQLGIDTAPAMCIFQKGQPVVILNSQQLQMTDKLAEALQDFLPTEEDKILSQVNSLIAEGKNQEAFEAISIAYQKDENNFNYQLNYINLAVKINNLTAAKNALDKISPANQQTQEYKIVLSAYTLAEENLNNPETKILEEKYAQNPNDLETAIQLSTTLSQSNQHENALNILYQILAKDLNALDGTVKKTYLDIVSTTPSPDVQSKYRRKLYSLLH
;
A
#
# COMPACT_ATOMS: atom_id res chain seq x y z
N MET A 1 15.45 -8.48 -0.77
CA MET A 1 16.23 -8.57 0.51
C MET A 1 17.13 -9.78 0.45
N ILE A 2 18.35 -9.70 1.01
CA ILE A 2 19.35 -10.81 1.03
C ILE A 2 19.73 -11.11 2.47
N ILE A 3 19.63 -12.37 2.90
CA ILE A 3 19.89 -12.81 4.28
C ILE A 3 20.67 -14.13 4.27
N ASP A 4 21.67 -14.26 5.15
CA ASP A 4 22.32 -15.54 5.43
C ASP A 4 21.50 -16.29 6.48
N VAL A 5 21.14 -17.56 6.18
CA VAL A 5 20.32 -18.38 7.05
C VAL A 5 21.17 -19.29 7.93
N ASN A 6 20.70 -19.48 9.15
CA ASN A 6 21.33 -20.29 10.18
C ASN A 6 20.24 -20.91 11.08
N GLU A 7 20.66 -21.67 12.10
CA GLU A 7 19.72 -22.34 13.01
C GLU A 7 18.70 -21.41 13.69
N SER A 8 19.08 -20.16 13.98
CA SER A 8 18.21 -19.23 14.71
C SER A 8 17.14 -18.57 13.87
N ASN A 9 17.32 -18.43 12.54
CA ASN A 9 16.43 -17.68 11.68
C ASN A 9 15.79 -18.49 10.54
N ILE A 10 16.26 -19.70 10.27
CA ILE A 10 15.88 -20.47 9.07
C ILE A 10 14.38 -20.73 8.96
N GLN A 11 13.69 -21.02 10.05
CA GLN A 11 12.25 -21.24 10.05
C GLN A 11 11.49 -19.94 9.73
N GLN A 12 11.92 -18.83 10.30
CA GLN A 12 11.35 -17.51 10.02
C GLN A 12 11.54 -17.15 8.55
N GLU A 13 12.76 -17.32 8.05
CA GLU A 13 13.12 -16.87 6.70
C GLU A 13 12.52 -17.75 5.61
N LEU A 14 12.48 -19.07 5.78
CA LEU A 14 11.97 -19.97 4.74
C LEU A 14 10.45 -20.20 4.81
N VAL A 15 9.89 -20.35 6.01
CA VAL A 15 8.49 -20.74 6.17
C VAL A 15 7.60 -19.50 6.41
N THR A 16 7.91 -18.71 7.45
CA THR A 16 7.05 -17.58 7.82
C THR A 16 7.06 -16.50 6.75
N ASN A 17 8.23 -16.08 6.28
CA ASN A 17 8.33 -15.03 5.27
C ASN A 17 7.78 -15.47 3.90
N SER A 18 7.80 -16.77 3.58
CA SER A 18 7.23 -17.26 2.33
C SER A 18 5.70 -17.31 2.30
N ALA A 19 5.03 -17.00 3.41
CA ALA A 19 3.59 -16.75 3.43
C ALA A 19 3.19 -15.47 2.65
N GLU A 20 4.08 -14.46 2.64
CA GLU A 20 3.80 -13.14 2.08
C GLU A 20 4.61 -12.82 0.81
N LYS A 21 5.78 -13.43 0.63
CA LYS A 21 6.69 -13.17 -0.50
C LYS A 21 7.36 -14.45 -0.97
N ASN A 22 7.88 -14.45 -2.20
CA ASN A 22 8.68 -15.57 -2.68
C ASN A 22 10.04 -15.59 -2.01
N VAL A 23 10.43 -16.76 -1.46
CA VAL A 23 11.72 -16.93 -0.82
C VAL A 23 12.58 -17.89 -1.66
N PHE A 24 13.69 -17.37 -2.14
CA PHE A 24 14.70 -18.12 -2.89
C PHE A 24 15.75 -18.61 -1.91
N PHE A 25 15.64 -19.88 -1.50
CA PHE A 25 16.62 -20.51 -0.63
C PHE A 25 17.77 -21.02 -1.50
N TYR A 26 18.83 -20.24 -1.56
CA TYR A 26 20.05 -20.54 -2.30
C TYR A 26 21.06 -21.24 -1.42
N VAL A 27 21.34 -22.50 -1.77
CA VAL A 27 22.30 -23.36 -1.08
C VAL A 27 23.60 -23.36 -1.85
N TYR A 28 24.72 -23.08 -1.18
CA TYR A 28 26.02 -22.95 -1.79
C TYR A 28 27.11 -23.67 -0.97
N ASP A 29 28.22 -24.01 -1.63
CA ASP A 29 29.47 -24.42 -1.01
C ASP A 29 30.50 -23.29 -1.21
N ALA A 30 30.96 -22.69 -0.13
CA ALA A 30 31.91 -21.57 -0.18
C ALA A 30 33.27 -21.94 -0.77
N THR A 31 33.54 -23.23 -1.01
CA THR A 31 34.77 -23.72 -1.65
C THR A 31 34.63 -23.93 -3.16
N ASN A 32 33.46 -23.69 -3.73
CA ASN A 32 33.18 -23.90 -5.14
C ASN A 32 33.58 -22.64 -5.99
N ASP A 33 34.46 -22.84 -6.96
CA ASP A 33 34.99 -21.77 -7.84
C ASP A 33 33.91 -21.07 -8.71
N LEU A 34 32.80 -21.76 -8.99
CA LEU A 34 31.66 -21.19 -9.77
C LEU A 34 30.71 -20.32 -8.93
N LEU A 35 30.85 -20.34 -7.64
CA LEU A 35 30.01 -19.64 -6.69
C LEU A 35 29.86 -18.13 -6.94
N PRO A 36 30.94 -17.36 -7.22
CA PRO A 36 30.83 -15.92 -7.35
C PRO A 36 29.89 -15.47 -8.47
N GLN A 37 29.91 -16.16 -9.61
CA GLN A 37 29.10 -15.78 -10.78
C GLN A 37 27.60 -16.05 -10.54
N VAL A 38 27.26 -17.24 -10.04
CA VAL A 38 25.86 -17.63 -9.74
C VAL A 38 25.29 -16.72 -8.64
N THR A 39 26.07 -16.52 -7.56
CA THR A 39 25.67 -15.66 -6.45
C THR A 39 25.43 -14.23 -6.92
N ALA A 40 26.34 -13.63 -7.68
CA ALA A 40 26.18 -12.28 -8.20
C ALA A 40 24.94 -12.14 -9.09
N THR A 41 24.63 -13.12 -9.93
CA THR A 41 23.44 -13.12 -10.77
C THR A 41 22.16 -13.15 -9.92
N LEU A 42 22.08 -14.04 -8.93
CA LEU A 42 20.92 -14.12 -8.03
C LEU A 42 20.77 -12.86 -7.17
N GLU A 43 21.87 -12.33 -6.62
CA GLU A 43 21.84 -11.10 -5.83
C GLU A 43 21.38 -9.90 -6.66
N ASN A 44 21.82 -9.79 -7.91
CA ASN A 44 21.38 -8.73 -8.82
C ASN A 44 19.88 -8.83 -9.14
N LEU A 45 19.38 -10.05 -9.46
CA LEU A 45 17.97 -10.29 -9.71
C LEU A 45 17.10 -9.92 -8.50
N VAL A 46 17.50 -10.33 -7.30
CA VAL A 46 16.74 -10.07 -6.07
C VAL A 46 16.88 -8.62 -5.61
N THR A 47 18.02 -7.96 -5.85
CA THR A 47 18.21 -6.55 -5.47
C THR A 47 17.29 -5.64 -6.27
N ALA A 48 17.07 -5.94 -7.55
CA ALA A 48 16.11 -5.23 -8.38
C ALA A 48 14.66 -5.36 -7.85
N GLU A 49 14.35 -6.46 -7.15
CA GLU A 49 13.01 -6.82 -6.65
C GLU A 49 12.94 -6.85 -5.10
N ALA A 50 13.74 -6.02 -4.44
CA ALA A 50 14.07 -6.13 -3.00
C ALA A 50 12.89 -6.14 -2.02
N THR A 51 11.72 -5.66 -2.41
CA THR A 51 10.54 -5.60 -1.52
C THR A 51 9.70 -6.88 -1.53
N GLN A 52 9.74 -7.64 -2.62
CA GLN A 52 8.80 -8.75 -2.85
C GLN A 52 9.49 -10.13 -2.92
N VAL A 53 10.81 -10.16 -3.00
CA VAL A 53 11.59 -11.40 -3.04
C VAL A 53 12.65 -11.38 -1.93
N LEU A 54 12.81 -12.53 -1.27
CA LEU A 54 13.86 -12.76 -0.29
C LEU A 54 14.84 -13.80 -0.83
N LEU A 55 16.13 -13.47 -0.89
CA LEU A 55 17.21 -14.43 -1.11
C LEU A 55 17.77 -14.87 0.24
N ALA A 56 17.46 -16.10 0.63
CA ALA A 56 17.95 -16.75 1.84
C ALA A 56 19.13 -17.64 1.47
N LYS A 57 20.35 -17.28 1.88
CA LYS A 57 21.58 -17.99 1.51
C LYS A 57 22.01 -18.95 2.62
N GLY A 58 22.31 -20.21 2.27
CA GLY A 58 22.77 -21.24 3.19
C GLY A 58 24.02 -21.95 2.71
N ASP A 59 25.05 -21.97 3.55
CA ASP A 59 26.27 -22.74 3.29
C ASP A 59 26.05 -24.22 3.65
N VAL A 60 26.23 -25.13 2.69
CA VAL A 60 26.05 -26.61 2.91
C VAL A 60 26.96 -27.16 3.98
N ARG A 61 28.05 -26.49 4.36
CA ARG A 61 28.92 -26.92 5.46
C ARG A 61 28.27 -26.74 6.84
N ASN A 62 27.20 -25.99 6.93
CA ASN A 62 26.43 -25.85 8.15
C ASN A 62 25.50 -27.06 8.31
N PRO A 63 25.58 -27.81 9.46
CA PRO A 63 24.79 -29.02 9.68
C PRO A 63 23.29 -28.86 9.54
N ILE A 64 22.73 -27.69 9.94
CA ILE A 64 21.30 -27.43 9.80
C ILE A 64 20.89 -27.27 8.32
N ILE A 65 21.74 -26.63 7.51
CA ILE A 65 21.53 -26.51 6.07
C ILE A 65 21.60 -27.89 5.41
N GLN A 66 22.56 -28.71 5.78
CA GLN A 66 22.63 -30.11 5.29
C GLN A 66 21.36 -30.90 5.60
N SER A 67 20.86 -30.79 6.84
CA SER A 67 19.63 -31.47 7.25
C SER A 67 18.43 -31.05 6.39
N ILE A 68 18.29 -29.76 6.11
CA ILE A 68 17.22 -29.24 5.28
C ILE A 68 17.38 -29.63 3.82
N CYS A 69 18.61 -29.60 3.28
CA CYS A 69 18.90 -30.13 1.95
C CYS A 69 18.45 -31.57 1.80
N GLY A 70 18.76 -32.43 2.81
CA GLY A 70 18.30 -33.82 2.83
C GLY A 70 16.77 -33.95 2.84
N GLN A 71 16.05 -33.11 3.57
CA GLN A 71 14.59 -33.09 3.57
C GLN A 71 13.98 -32.60 2.24
N LEU A 72 14.66 -31.71 1.56
CA LEU A 72 14.25 -31.16 0.25
C LEU A 72 14.71 -32.01 -0.93
N GLY A 73 15.55 -33.03 -0.72
CA GLY A 73 16.14 -33.84 -1.79
C GLY A 73 17.19 -33.08 -2.61
N ILE A 74 17.91 -32.16 -1.97
CA ILE A 74 19.01 -31.39 -2.59
C ILE A 74 20.33 -32.14 -2.29
N ASP A 75 20.88 -32.78 -3.30
CA ASP A 75 22.07 -33.62 -3.16
C ASP A 75 23.36 -32.90 -3.54
N THR A 76 23.28 -31.79 -4.24
CA THR A 76 24.44 -31.05 -4.76
C THR A 76 24.32 -29.56 -4.56
N ALA A 77 25.44 -28.86 -4.38
CA ALA A 77 25.54 -27.41 -4.38
C ALA A 77 26.37 -26.90 -5.56
N PRO A 78 26.06 -25.73 -6.15
CA PRO A 78 24.95 -24.84 -5.78
C PRO A 78 23.57 -25.38 -6.18
N ALA A 79 22.56 -25.13 -5.38
CA ALA A 79 21.17 -25.42 -5.69
C ALA A 79 20.27 -24.33 -5.13
N MET A 80 19.03 -24.24 -5.60
CA MET A 80 18.05 -23.29 -5.08
C MET A 80 16.69 -23.95 -4.95
N CYS A 81 16.05 -23.75 -3.80
CA CYS A 81 14.66 -24.10 -3.58
C CYS A 81 13.81 -22.84 -3.44
N ILE A 82 12.71 -22.74 -4.18
CA ILE A 82 11.78 -21.64 -4.07
C ILE A 82 10.65 -22.03 -3.12
N PHE A 83 10.41 -21.19 -2.12
CA PHE A 83 9.29 -21.34 -1.18
C PHE A 83 8.20 -20.31 -1.48
N GLN A 84 6.95 -20.79 -1.50
CA GLN A 84 5.74 -19.98 -1.58
C GLN A 84 4.72 -20.51 -0.57
N LYS A 85 4.04 -19.62 0.14
CA LYS A 85 2.99 -19.98 1.11
C LYS A 85 3.44 -21.04 2.13
N GLY A 86 4.68 -20.94 2.59
CA GLY A 86 5.26 -21.86 3.57
C GLY A 86 5.71 -23.19 3.01
N GLN A 87 5.65 -23.42 1.69
CA GLN A 87 5.96 -24.71 1.06
C GLN A 87 7.02 -24.57 -0.03
N PRO A 88 7.91 -25.58 -0.19
CA PRO A 88 8.81 -25.66 -1.32
C PRO A 88 8.01 -25.99 -2.59
N VAL A 89 8.21 -25.21 -3.66
CA VAL A 89 7.47 -25.37 -4.93
C VAL A 89 8.34 -25.75 -6.11
N VAL A 90 9.59 -25.29 -6.15
CA VAL A 90 10.54 -25.60 -7.24
C VAL A 90 11.93 -25.76 -6.67
N ILE A 91 12.67 -26.73 -7.21
CA ILE A 91 14.10 -26.91 -6.93
C ILE A 91 14.87 -26.79 -8.24
N LEU A 92 15.82 -25.86 -8.28
CA LEU A 92 16.78 -25.71 -9.37
C LEU A 92 18.11 -26.34 -8.94
N ASN A 93 18.60 -27.25 -9.74
CA ASN A 93 19.87 -27.92 -9.50
C ASN A 93 21.07 -27.09 -9.98
N SER A 94 22.29 -27.57 -9.68
CA SER A 94 23.54 -26.91 -10.03
C SER A 94 23.67 -26.61 -11.54
N GLN A 95 23.23 -27.50 -12.41
CA GLN A 95 23.30 -27.29 -13.85
C GLN A 95 22.39 -26.19 -14.33
N GLN A 96 21.17 -26.11 -13.78
CA GLN A 96 20.21 -25.05 -14.11
C GLN A 96 20.67 -23.69 -13.61
N LEU A 97 21.27 -23.61 -12.42
CA LEU A 97 21.80 -22.37 -11.85
C LEU A 97 23.01 -21.82 -12.62
N GLN A 98 23.82 -22.70 -13.22
CA GLN A 98 24.97 -22.29 -14.03
C GLN A 98 24.58 -21.71 -15.39
N MET A 99 23.35 -21.96 -15.86
CA MET A 99 22.80 -21.33 -17.06
C MET A 99 22.33 -19.90 -16.75
N THR A 100 23.24 -19.02 -16.35
CA THR A 100 22.93 -17.67 -15.85
C THR A 100 22.10 -16.85 -16.83
N ASP A 101 22.31 -17.01 -18.14
CA ASP A 101 21.55 -16.31 -19.19
C ASP A 101 20.07 -16.74 -19.24
N LYS A 102 19.74 -17.94 -18.75
CA LYS A 102 18.38 -18.49 -18.71
C LYS A 102 17.77 -18.45 -17.30
N LEU A 103 18.55 -18.04 -16.30
CA LEU A 103 18.10 -18.07 -14.91
C LEU A 103 16.94 -17.08 -14.67
N ALA A 104 17.00 -15.90 -15.28
CA ALA A 104 15.91 -14.91 -15.20
C ALA A 104 14.62 -15.47 -15.83
N GLU A 105 14.71 -16.20 -16.96
CA GLU A 105 13.57 -16.85 -17.61
C GLU A 105 13.01 -17.97 -16.73
N ALA A 106 13.88 -18.80 -16.13
CA ALA A 106 13.47 -19.88 -15.23
C ALA A 106 12.83 -19.39 -13.93
N LEU A 107 13.11 -18.16 -13.51
CA LEU A 107 12.59 -17.54 -12.31
C LEU A 107 11.42 -16.56 -12.60
N GLN A 108 11.08 -16.35 -13.85
CA GLN A 108 10.10 -15.33 -14.28
C GLN A 108 8.75 -15.45 -13.54
N ASP A 109 8.27 -16.67 -13.36
CA ASP A 109 6.99 -16.94 -12.68
C ASP A 109 7.05 -16.69 -11.15
N PHE A 110 8.25 -16.50 -10.61
CA PHE A 110 8.51 -16.28 -9.19
C PHE A 110 9.01 -14.86 -8.89
N LEU A 111 9.28 -14.08 -9.93
CA LEU A 111 9.63 -12.68 -9.81
C LEU A 111 8.34 -11.83 -9.83
N PRO A 112 8.33 -10.68 -9.15
CA PRO A 112 7.19 -9.79 -9.18
C PRO A 112 6.90 -9.29 -10.58
N THR A 113 5.63 -9.32 -10.94
CA THR A 113 5.14 -8.69 -12.17
C THR A 113 5.18 -7.15 -12.05
N GLU A 114 5.03 -6.45 -13.15
CA GLU A 114 4.88 -4.98 -13.12
C GLU A 114 3.64 -4.56 -12.31
N GLU A 115 2.58 -5.36 -12.35
CA GLU A 115 1.40 -5.17 -11.51
C GLU A 115 1.74 -5.25 -10.01
N ASP A 116 2.45 -6.31 -9.60
CA ASP A 116 2.85 -6.50 -8.20
C ASP A 116 3.71 -5.33 -7.69
N LYS A 117 4.62 -4.82 -8.51
CA LYS A 117 5.48 -3.67 -8.17
C LYS A 117 4.67 -2.40 -7.96
N ILE A 118 3.74 -2.12 -8.87
CA ILE A 118 2.86 -0.95 -8.78
C ILE A 118 1.99 -1.05 -7.53
N LEU A 119 1.35 -2.20 -7.29
CA LEU A 119 0.50 -2.41 -6.13
C LEU A 119 1.28 -2.35 -4.81
N SER A 120 2.51 -2.86 -4.79
CA SER A 120 3.41 -2.73 -3.64
C SER A 120 3.76 -1.28 -3.34
N GLN A 121 4.08 -0.48 -4.36
CA GLN A 121 4.32 0.95 -4.21
C GLN A 121 3.09 1.69 -3.69
N VAL A 122 1.91 1.41 -4.25
CA VAL A 122 0.64 1.99 -3.81
C VAL A 122 0.36 1.66 -2.35
N ASN A 123 0.54 0.40 -1.94
CA ASN A 123 0.35 -0.03 -0.56
C ASN A 123 1.33 0.63 0.41
N SER A 124 2.58 0.84 0.00
CA SER A 124 3.58 1.57 0.80
C SER A 124 3.14 3.02 1.04
N LEU A 125 2.68 3.72 -0.01
CA LEU A 125 2.15 5.08 0.10
C LEU A 125 0.91 5.16 1.00
N ILE A 126 0.03 4.17 0.92
CA ILE A 126 -1.15 4.07 1.82
C ILE A 126 -0.70 3.90 3.28
N ALA A 127 0.28 3.05 3.54
CA ALA A 127 0.81 2.83 4.88
C ALA A 127 1.47 4.09 5.47
N GLU A 128 2.07 4.92 4.63
CA GLU A 128 2.60 6.24 5.00
C GLU A 128 1.53 7.33 5.15
N GLY A 129 0.25 7.03 4.88
CA GLY A 129 -0.84 7.99 4.90
C GLY A 129 -0.91 8.92 3.68
N LYS A 130 -0.09 8.70 2.67
CA LYS A 130 0.01 9.49 1.43
C LYS A 130 -1.05 9.07 0.40
N ASN A 131 -2.33 9.15 0.79
CA ASN A 131 -3.42 8.65 -0.04
C ASN A 131 -3.53 9.36 -1.39
N GLN A 132 -3.18 10.65 -1.48
CA GLN A 132 -3.20 11.40 -2.72
C GLN A 132 -2.14 10.90 -3.71
N GLU A 133 -0.90 10.71 -3.24
CA GLU A 133 0.19 10.16 -4.05
C GLU A 133 -0.10 8.71 -4.49
N ALA A 134 -0.68 7.91 -3.59
CA ALA A 134 -1.13 6.56 -3.90
C ALA A 134 -2.21 6.56 -5.00
N PHE A 135 -3.16 7.50 -4.95
CA PHE A 135 -4.19 7.65 -5.98
C PHE A 135 -3.60 8.08 -7.32
N GLU A 136 -2.61 8.96 -7.35
CA GLU A 136 -1.91 9.36 -8.58
C GLU A 136 -1.16 8.18 -9.19
N ALA A 137 -0.44 7.41 -8.37
CA ALA A 137 0.29 6.23 -8.82
C ALA A 137 -0.65 5.16 -9.43
N ILE A 138 -1.74 4.81 -8.75
CA ILE A 138 -2.70 3.84 -9.27
C ILE A 138 -3.48 4.37 -10.49
N SER A 139 -3.71 5.68 -10.58
CA SER A 139 -4.38 6.30 -11.72
C SER A 139 -3.60 6.10 -13.02
N ILE A 140 -2.27 6.21 -12.97
CA ILE A 140 -1.40 5.99 -14.12
C ILE A 140 -1.50 4.52 -14.58
N ALA A 141 -1.50 3.58 -13.65
CA ALA A 141 -1.62 2.16 -13.96
C ALA A 141 -3.00 1.81 -14.53
N TYR A 142 -4.06 2.32 -13.89
CA TYR A 142 -5.43 2.14 -14.34
C TYR A 142 -5.67 2.70 -15.75
N GLN A 143 -5.10 3.86 -16.09
CA GLN A 143 -5.18 4.43 -17.44
C GLN A 143 -4.49 3.59 -18.51
N LYS A 144 -3.42 2.85 -18.16
CA LYS A 144 -2.72 1.94 -19.08
C LYS A 144 -3.50 0.66 -19.33
N ASP A 145 -4.19 0.15 -18.32
CA ASP A 145 -5.03 -1.05 -18.41
C ASP A 145 -6.28 -0.89 -17.55
N GLU A 146 -7.31 -0.29 -18.16
CA GLU A 146 -8.61 -0.05 -17.52
C GLU A 146 -9.38 -1.33 -17.21
N ASN A 147 -8.99 -2.48 -17.79
CA ASN A 147 -9.65 -3.77 -17.57
C ASN A 147 -8.97 -4.59 -16.47
N ASN A 148 -7.80 -4.19 -16.00
CA ASN A 148 -7.14 -4.86 -14.88
C ASN A 148 -7.96 -4.67 -13.59
N PHE A 149 -8.49 -5.78 -13.07
CA PHE A 149 -9.41 -5.75 -11.95
C PHE A 149 -8.75 -5.25 -10.65
N ASN A 150 -7.49 -5.60 -10.41
CA ASN A 150 -6.77 -5.14 -9.24
C ASN A 150 -6.51 -3.63 -9.28
N TYR A 151 -6.20 -3.09 -10.47
CA TYR A 151 -6.09 -1.63 -10.64
C TYR A 151 -7.44 -0.93 -10.43
N GLN A 152 -8.54 -1.49 -10.96
CA GLN A 152 -9.90 -0.95 -10.75
C GLN A 152 -10.22 -0.88 -9.25
N LEU A 153 -10.03 -1.97 -8.51
CA LEU A 153 -10.34 -2.03 -7.08
C LEU A 153 -9.54 -1.02 -6.26
N ASN A 154 -8.22 -0.94 -6.49
CA ASN A 154 -7.35 -0.01 -5.79
C ASN A 154 -7.66 1.45 -6.14
N TYR A 155 -7.93 1.73 -7.42
CA TYR A 155 -8.34 3.06 -7.88
C TYR A 155 -9.62 3.52 -7.21
N ILE A 156 -10.66 2.66 -7.18
CA ILE A 156 -11.95 2.97 -6.54
C ILE A 156 -11.76 3.21 -5.05
N ASN A 157 -11.05 2.31 -4.35
CA ASN A 157 -10.81 2.41 -2.92
C ASN A 157 -10.09 3.73 -2.56
N LEU A 158 -9.05 4.08 -3.31
CA LEU A 158 -8.31 5.32 -3.10
C LEU A 158 -9.11 6.57 -3.48
N ALA A 159 -9.90 6.52 -4.57
CA ALA A 159 -10.80 7.60 -4.94
C ALA A 159 -11.82 7.88 -3.82
N VAL A 160 -12.40 6.83 -3.21
CA VAL A 160 -13.28 6.97 -2.04
C VAL A 160 -12.54 7.57 -0.85
N LYS A 161 -11.33 7.11 -0.55
CA LYS A 161 -10.52 7.61 0.57
C LYS A 161 -10.18 9.10 0.46
N ILE A 162 -9.94 9.59 -0.77
CA ILE A 162 -9.66 11.02 -1.01
C ILE A 162 -10.94 11.82 -1.33
N ASN A 163 -12.11 11.22 -1.13
CA ASN A 163 -13.44 11.81 -1.39
C ASN A 163 -13.67 12.20 -2.86
N ASN A 164 -13.04 11.54 -3.82
CA ASN A 164 -13.28 11.70 -5.26
C ASN A 164 -14.33 10.70 -5.75
N LEU A 165 -15.59 10.87 -5.28
CA LEU A 165 -16.66 9.93 -5.55
C LEU A 165 -17.07 9.85 -7.03
N THR A 166 -16.84 10.91 -7.80
CA THR A 166 -17.08 10.91 -9.25
C THR A 166 -16.13 9.94 -9.96
N ALA A 167 -14.84 9.96 -9.61
CA ALA A 167 -13.87 9.05 -10.18
C ALA A 167 -14.17 7.60 -9.76
N ALA A 168 -14.53 7.38 -8.49
CA ALA A 168 -14.90 6.06 -7.98
C ALA A 168 -16.10 5.49 -8.73
N LYS A 169 -17.16 6.28 -8.92
CA LYS A 169 -18.36 5.86 -9.66
C LYS A 169 -18.05 5.48 -11.09
N ASN A 170 -17.32 6.33 -11.81
CA ASN A 170 -16.95 6.08 -13.20
C ASN A 170 -16.15 4.78 -13.37
N ALA A 171 -15.33 4.42 -12.39
CA ALA A 171 -14.58 3.18 -12.42
C ALA A 171 -15.47 1.97 -12.03
N LEU A 172 -16.38 2.11 -11.04
CA LEU A 172 -17.35 1.09 -10.68
C LEU A 172 -18.25 0.69 -11.87
N ASP A 173 -18.70 1.68 -12.65
CA ASP A 173 -19.56 1.46 -13.81
C ASP A 173 -18.86 0.70 -14.95
N LYS A 174 -17.51 0.66 -14.96
CA LYS A 174 -16.70 -0.09 -15.94
C LYS A 174 -16.36 -1.51 -15.51
N ILE A 175 -16.65 -1.91 -14.27
CA ILE A 175 -16.36 -3.27 -13.80
C ILE A 175 -17.23 -4.29 -14.51
N SER A 176 -16.60 -5.35 -15.02
CA SER A 176 -17.29 -6.42 -15.76
C SER A 176 -18.30 -7.15 -14.89
N PRO A 177 -19.42 -7.66 -15.47
CA PRO A 177 -20.42 -8.42 -14.72
C PRO A 177 -19.86 -9.63 -13.97
N ALA A 178 -18.81 -10.27 -14.49
CA ALA A 178 -18.14 -11.38 -13.83
C ALA A 178 -17.45 -10.93 -12.53
N ASN A 179 -16.73 -9.82 -12.59
CA ASN A 179 -16.02 -9.26 -11.44
C ASN A 179 -16.97 -8.66 -10.39
N GLN A 180 -18.17 -8.22 -10.78
CA GLN A 180 -19.19 -7.73 -9.84
C GLN A 180 -19.73 -8.82 -8.89
N GLN A 181 -19.46 -10.09 -9.16
CA GLN A 181 -19.85 -11.19 -8.27
C GLN A 181 -18.82 -11.47 -7.17
N THR A 182 -17.63 -10.90 -7.27
CA THR A 182 -16.53 -11.14 -6.32
C THR A 182 -16.74 -10.45 -4.97
N GLN A 183 -16.08 -10.95 -3.94
CA GLN A 183 -16.14 -10.34 -2.61
C GLN A 183 -15.42 -8.99 -2.58
N GLU A 184 -14.33 -8.87 -3.31
CA GLU A 184 -13.51 -7.66 -3.43
C GLU A 184 -14.32 -6.50 -4.01
N TYR A 185 -15.10 -6.76 -5.08
CA TYR A 185 -16.02 -5.77 -5.63
C TYR A 185 -17.07 -5.30 -4.60
N LYS A 186 -17.69 -6.25 -3.88
CA LYS A 186 -18.69 -5.91 -2.86
C LYS A 186 -18.14 -5.02 -1.77
N ILE A 187 -16.87 -5.21 -1.38
CA ILE A 187 -16.19 -4.37 -0.39
C ILE A 187 -16.05 -2.93 -0.90
N VAL A 188 -15.52 -2.73 -2.12
CA VAL A 188 -15.33 -1.37 -2.64
C VAL A 188 -16.65 -0.69 -2.98
N LEU A 189 -17.66 -1.44 -3.43
CA LEU A 189 -19.01 -0.92 -3.65
C LEU A 189 -19.64 -0.46 -2.34
N SER A 190 -19.52 -1.24 -1.27
CA SER A 190 -20.03 -0.86 0.06
C SER A 190 -19.36 0.39 0.59
N ALA A 191 -18.03 0.50 0.42
CA ALA A 191 -17.28 1.68 0.81
C ALA A 191 -17.72 2.93 0.02
N TYR A 192 -17.94 2.79 -1.29
CA TYR A 192 -18.46 3.86 -2.14
C TYR A 192 -19.87 4.29 -1.71
N THR A 193 -20.78 3.32 -1.53
CA THR A 193 -22.19 3.60 -1.15
C THR A 193 -22.24 4.33 0.18
N LEU A 194 -21.47 3.90 1.18
CA LEU A 194 -21.40 4.57 2.47
C LEU A 194 -20.87 6.01 2.34
N ALA A 195 -19.85 6.22 1.52
CA ALA A 195 -19.30 7.56 1.29
C ALA A 195 -20.31 8.46 0.53
N GLU A 196 -21.05 7.93 -0.42
CA GLU A 196 -22.11 8.63 -1.16
C GLU A 196 -23.28 8.99 -0.24
N GLU A 197 -23.71 8.09 0.64
CA GLU A 197 -24.75 8.35 1.64
C GLU A 197 -24.32 9.46 2.61
N ASN A 198 -23.07 9.42 3.08
CA ASN A 198 -22.52 10.47 3.94
C ASN A 198 -22.46 11.84 3.25
N LEU A 199 -22.11 11.87 1.97
CA LEU A 199 -22.11 13.12 1.18
C LEU A 199 -23.54 13.66 0.99
N ASN A 200 -24.51 12.77 0.85
CA ASN A 200 -25.91 13.12 0.65
C ASN A 200 -26.73 13.23 1.95
N ASN A 201 -26.05 13.23 3.11
CA ASN A 201 -26.73 13.37 4.40
C ASN A 201 -27.61 14.63 4.41
N PRO A 202 -28.93 14.50 4.64
CA PRO A 202 -29.85 15.64 4.65
C PRO A 202 -29.45 16.72 5.68
N GLU A 203 -28.92 16.34 6.81
CA GLU A 203 -28.46 17.26 7.84
C GLU A 203 -27.30 18.14 7.35
N THR A 204 -26.32 17.52 6.64
CA THR A 204 -25.21 18.27 6.03
C THR A 204 -25.73 19.29 5.02
N LYS A 205 -26.65 18.90 4.14
CA LYS A 205 -27.27 19.80 3.14
C LYS A 205 -28.01 20.97 3.79
N ILE A 206 -28.77 20.71 4.83
CA ILE A 206 -29.48 21.76 5.59
C ILE A 206 -28.48 22.76 6.21
N LEU A 207 -27.37 22.23 6.77
CA LEU A 207 -26.32 23.07 7.34
C LEU A 207 -25.56 23.87 6.27
N GLU A 208 -25.28 23.26 5.11
CA GLU A 208 -24.68 23.95 3.96
C GLU A 208 -25.57 25.10 3.45
N GLU A 209 -26.88 24.86 3.30
CA GLU A 209 -27.83 25.87 2.90
C GLU A 209 -27.93 27.02 3.92
N LYS A 210 -27.99 26.70 5.21
CA LYS A 210 -27.98 27.69 6.29
C LYS A 210 -26.71 28.53 6.29
N TYR A 211 -25.55 27.88 6.17
CA TYR A 211 -24.26 28.55 6.12
C TYR A 211 -24.13 29.44 4.86
N ALA A 212 -24.60 28.97 3.71
CA ALA A 212 -24.62 29.79 2.48
C ALA A 212 -25.50 31.04 2.59
N GLN A 213 -26.63 30.93 3.31
CA GLN A 213 -27.51 32.08 3.57
C GLN A 213 -26.91 33.07 4.57
N ASN A 214 -26.19 32.60 5.56
CA ASN A 214 -25.54 33.46 6.56
C ASN A 214 -24.12 32.94 6.92
N PRO A 215 -23.10 33.27 6.11
CA PRO A 215 -21.72 32.84 6.37
C PRO A 215 -21.08 33.40 7.65
N ASN A 216 -21.74 34.38 8.30
CA ASN A 216 -21.29 34.95 9.57
C ASN A 216 -21.88 34.24 10.80
N ASP A 217 -22.77 33.26 10.61
CA ASP A 217 -23.27 32.43 11.68
C ASP A 217 -22.20 31.41 12.07
N LEU A 218 -21.43 31.74 13.13
CA LEU A 218 -20.31 30.93 13.60
C LEU A 218 -20.75 29.59 14.19
N GLU A 219 -21.94 29.53 14.78
CA GLU A 219 -22.50 28.30 15.33
C GLU A 219 -22.82 27.31 14.20
N THR A 220 -23.50 27.77 13.15
CA THR A 220 -23.77 26.95 11.96
C THR A 220 -22.47 26.54 11.26
N ALA A 221 -21.47 27.41 11.20
CA ALA A 221 -20.15 27.04 10.62
C ALA A 221 -19.44 25.93 11.41
N ILE A 222 -19.50 25.96 12.74
CA ILE A 222 -18.93 24.91 13.61
C ILE A 222 -19.70 23.59 13.43
N GLN A 223 -21.03 23.64 13.44
CA GLN A 223 -21.85 22.44 13.24
C GLN A 223 -21.58 21.82 11.89
N LEU A 224 -21.59 22.60 10.81
CA LEU A 224 -21.28 22.13 9.46
C LEU A 224 -19.87 21.52 9.38
N SER A 225 -18.87 22.19 9.92
CA SER A 225 -17.49 21.70 9.91
C SER A 225 -17.34 20.39 10.69
N THR A 226 -18.04 20.24 11.81
CA THR A 226 -18.04 19.02 12.60
C THR A 226 -18.68 17.87 11.83
N THR A 227 -19.84 18.10 11.20
CA THR A 227 -20.57 17.12 10.39
C THR A 227 -19.76 16.70 9.16
N LEU A 228 -19.14 17.67 8.45
CA LEU A 228 -18.23 17.38 7.34
C LEU A 228 -17.03 16.53 7.76
N SER A 229 -16.42 16.84 8.91
CA SER A 229 -15.30 16.07 9.44
C SER A 229 -15.69 14.62 9.79
N GLN A 230 -16.87 14.43 10.38
CA GLN A 230 -17.42 13.09 10.66
C GLN A 230 -17.69 12.29 9.38
N SER A 231 -17.95 12.98 8.27
CA SER A 231 -18.13 12.39 6.93
C SER A 231 -16.81 12.28 6.14
N ASN A 232 -15.64 12.28 6.80
CA ASN A 232 -14.30 12.27 6.19
C ASN A 232 -13.98 13.44 5.26
N GLN A 233 -14.77 14.51 5.26
CA GLN A 233 -14.56 15.73 4.48
C GLN A 233 -13.71 16.75 5.27
N HIS A 234 -12.60 16.30 5.85
CA HIS A 234 -11.77 17.09 6.77
C HIS A 234 -11.26 18.40 6.14
N GLU A 235 -10.84 18.39 4.88
CA GLU A 235 -10.33 19.59 4.21
C GLU A 235 -11.42 20.63 3.99
N ASN A 236 -12.65 20.21 3.66
CA ASN A 236 -13.78 21.11 3.53
C ASN A 236 -14.12 21.77 4.88
N ALA A 237 -14.19 20.97 5.93
CA ALA A 237 -14.40 21.43 7.30
C ALA A 237 -13.33 22.45 7.73
N LEU A 238 -12.05 22.11 7.52
CA LEU A 238 -10.93 22.96 7.89
C LEU A 238 -10.85 24.24 7.08
N ASN A 239 -11.26 24.24 5.81
CA ASN A 239 -11.32 25.46 4.99
C ASN A 239 -12.38 26.44 5.50
N ILE A 240 -13.57 25.97 5.90
CA ILE A 240 -14.62 26.81 6.48
C ILE A 240 -14.10 27.50 7.73
N LEU A 241 -13.57 26.73 8.69
CA LEU A 241 -13.07 27.30 9.95
C LEU A 241 -11.85 28.20 9.75
N TYR A 242 -10.97 27.88 8.81
CA TYR A 242 -9.80 28.71 8.47
C TYR A 242 -10.21 30.08 7.95
N GLN A 243 -11.23 30.17 7.09
CA GLN A 243 -11.74 31.45 6.59
C GLN A 243 -12.27 32.36 7.71
N ILE A 244 -12.85 31.77 8.75
CA ILE A 244 -13.30 32.48 9.94
C ILE A 244 -12.10 32.96 10.75
N LEU A 245 -11.14 32.05 11.05
CA LEU A 245 -9.95 32.36 11.84
C LEU A 245 -9.05 33.40 11.16
N ALA A 246 -9.03 33.43 9.83
CA ALA A 246 -8.30 34.46 9.09
C ALA A 246 -8.88 35.91 9.29
N LYS A 247 -10.13 36.00 9.70
CA LYS A 247 -10.79 37.31 10.01
C LYS A 247 -10.72 37.62 11.50
N ASP A 248 -10.93 36.60 12.35
CA ASP A 248 -10.89 36.72 13.81
C ASP A 248 -10.38 35.44 14.45
N LEU A 249 -9.15 35.49 14.98
CA LEU A 249 -8.52 34.36 15.67
C LEU A 249 -9.20 33.95 16.99
N ASN A 250 -9.99 34.89 17.57
CA ASN A 250 -10.72 34.63 18.82
C ASN A 250 -12.23 34.45 18.59
N ALA A 251 -12.64 34.20 17.33
CA ALA A 251 -14.03 34.01 16.96
C ALA A 251 -14.76 33.04 17.89
N LEU A 252 -15.90 33.42 18.41
CA LEU A 252 -16.74 32.72 19.38
C LEU A 252 -15.93 32.30 20.65
N ASP A 253 -15.23 33.27 21.24
CA ASP A 253 -14.38 33.06 22.43
C ASP A 253 -13.35 31.93 22.28
N GLY A 254 -12.79 31.77 21.06
CA GLY A 254 -11.79 30.76 20.72
C GLY A 254 -12.36 29.37 20.40
N THR A 255 -13.68 29.19 20.40
CA THR A 255 -14.33 27.90 20.09
C THR A 255 -14.03 27.47 18.65
N VAL A 256 -14.04 28.38 17.69
CA VAL A 256 -13.70 28.08 16.28
C VAL A 256 -12.28 27.53 16.16
N LYS A 257 -11.31 28.14 16.86
CA LYS A 257 -9.91 27.68 16.88
C LYS A 257 -9.77 26.30 17.53
N LYS A 258 -10.49 26.08 18.62
CA LYS A 258 -10.50 24.77 19.29
C LYS A 258 -11.03 23.68 18.34
N THR A 259 -12.19 23.90 17.72
CA THR A 259 -12.78 22.95 16.76
C THR A 259 -11.84 22.70 15.57
N TYR A 260 -11.20 23.74 15.06
CA TYR A 260 -10.20 23.59 14.00
C TYR A 260 -9.04 22.65 14.42
N LEU A 261 -8.46 22.85 15.62
CA LEU A 261 -7.39 22.02 16.14
C LEU A 261 -7.84 20.59 16.41
N ASP A 262 -9.05 20.39 16.91
CA ASP A 262 -9.64 19.07 17.13
C ASP A 262 -9.77 18.32 15.80
N ILE A 263 -10.30 18.95 14.75
CA ILE A 263 -10.41 18.34 13.41
C ILE A 263 -9.02 18.06 12.83
N VAL A 264 -8.05 18.97 12.95
CA VAL A 264 -6.68 18.72 12.49
C VAL A 264 -6.09 17.49 13.19
N SER A 265 -6.32 17.32 14.49
CA SER A 265 -5.77 16.21 15.28
C SER A 265 -6.39 14.87 14.91
N THR A 266 -7.66 14.84 14.53
CA THR A 266 -8.41 13.62 14.17
C THR A 266 -8.36 13.28 12.68
N THR A 267 -7.82 14.17 11.84
CA THR A 267 -7.66 13.92 10.40
C THR A 267 -6.66 12.78 10.16
N PRO A 268 -7.00 11.73 9.39
CA PRO A 268 -6.14 10.56 9.22
C PRO A 268 -4.87 10.82 8.39
N SER A 269 -4.86 11.88 7.55
CA SER A 269 -3.74 12.21 6.65
C SER A 269 -2.72 13.12 7.33
N PRO A 270 -1.46 12.69 7.53
CA PRO A 270 -0.39 13.51 8.09
C PRO A 270 -0.08 14.76 7.26
N ASP A 271 -0.25 14.70 5.94
CA ASP A 271 -0.02 15.82 5.03
C ASP A 271 -1.07 16.91 5.21
N VAL A 272 -2.33 16.49 5.30
CA VAL A 272 -3.45 17.42 5.61
C VAL A 272 -3.25 18.04 6.98
N GLN A 273 -2.89 17.25 8.01
CA GLN A 273 -2.57 17.78 9.33
C GLN A 273 -1.45 18.83 9.27
N SER A 274 -0.34 18.51 8.59
CA SER A 274 0.81 19.40 8.47
C SER A 274 0.48 20.67 7.68
N LYS A 275 -0.29 20.55 6.60
CA LYS A 275 -0.78 21.66 5.77
C LYS A 275 -1.61 22.65 6.60
N TYR A 276 -2.59 22.14 7.35
CA TYR A 276 -3.51 23.00 8.09
C TYR A 276 -2.92 23.51 9.41
N ARG A 277 -2.00 22.81 10.04
CA ARG A 277 -1.18 23.37 11.14
C ARG A 277 -0.36 24.56 10.65
N ARG A 278 0.34 24.44 9.51
CA ARG A 278 1.11 25.55 8.92
C ARG A 278 0.23 26.75 8.57
N LYS A 279 -0.97 26.51 7.99
CA LYS A 279 -1.94 27.58 7.74
C LYS A 279 -2.34 28.33 9.02
N LEU A 280 -2.64 27.61 10.11
CA LEU A 280 -2.97 28.25 11.39
C LEU A 280 -1.79 29.04 11.95
N TYR A 281 -0.58 28.49 11.93
CA TYR A 281 0.62 29.20 12.40
C TYR A 281 0.87 30.49 11.60
N SER A 282 0.60 30.51 10.30
CA SER A 282 0.73 31.74 9.49
C SER A 282 -0.26 32.85 9.85
N LEU A 283 -1.34 32.55 10.58
CA LEU A 283 -2.28 33.57 11.10
C LEU A 283 -1.85 34.11 12.48
N LEU A 284 -0.94 33.40 13.16
CA LEU A 284 -0.48 33.79 14.50
C LEU A 284 0.78 34.69 14.46
N HIS A 285 1.36 34.83 13.29
CA HIS A 285 2.57 35.63 13.02
C HIS A 285 2.33 36.62 11.90
#